data_ab65699ac93128e5839ebfa3d20cad03
#
_entry.id   ab65699ac93128e5839ebfa3d20cad03
#
_cell.length_a   1.000
_cell.length_b   1.000
_cell.length_c   1.000
_cell.angle_alpha   90.00
_cell.angle_beta   90.00
_cell.angle_gamma   90.00
#
_symmetry.space_group_name_H-M   'P 1'
#
loop_
_entity.id
_entity.type
_entity.pdbx_description
1 polymer ?
#
loop_
_entity_poly.entity_id
_entity_poly.type
_entity_poly.pdbx_seq_one_letter_code
_entity_poly.pdbx_strand_id
1 'polypeptide(L)'
;MFRVCIQWICLFLILLGLPAASVWANSFSAVQPGTTRSFPIANEYSLNAAFANPAGVSLLLDEDSKDSAWRTGILSNISLGVEYGDVENFEEDLSDLLDQLELEDLSLNQAGAIINDFDDVLTRLGEAGYITLAGAAKAPAFPIAWRSTWLGGDFGVDLEVQGTGRGSILDEPLVFNPLSSQLETRSALYIKAAGLIRLGLSYSRPLFRTSRGTLYAGPRLNIYQATLAKTLTGLQTIAEEEEDEDIVVDRIQEDFDEQRETTTGVGLDVGLIWRASVYQFGVTLEDINEPSFNYGALGADCGELTGSRRSDCLLAQSFADRIDLNETHTMALRTTLTGMIYTPNRNWLLGGRLETDSSADPVGDEYQWASVNAAHYSDWRLVPDVRLAYRQNRVGTELSYLDLGVTLLSRLNLDVSYALDSTEVDGTNFPRGLGLSLGLETRY
;
A
#
# COMPACT_ATOMS: atom_id res chain seq x y z
N MET A 1 -5.30 20.25 14.22
CA MET A 1 -5.45 19.71 12.87
C MET A 1 -4.12 19.46 12.16
N PHE A 2 -3.40 20.46 11.67
CA PHE A 2 -2.10 20.27 11.01
C PHE A 2 -1.06 19.58 11.89
N ARG A 3 -1.11 19.71 13.21
CA ARG A 3 -0.20 19.08 14.16
C ARG A 3 -0.45 17.57 14.28
N VAL A 4 -1.68 17.12 14.47
CA VAL A 4 -2.02 15.69 14.59
C VAL A 4 -1.72 14.95 13.29
N CYS A 5 -2.12 15.47 12.14
CA CYS A 5 -1.79 14.86 10.85
C CYS A 5 -0.27 14.79 10.58
N ILE A 6 0.49 15.82 10.98
CA ILE A 6 1.96 15.81 10.91
C ILE A 6 2.53 14.82 11.92
N GLN A 7 1.97 14.71 13.12
CA GLN A 7 2.41 13.75 14.14
C GLN A 7 2.16 12.30 13.68
N TRP A 8 0.99 12.00 13.11
CA TRP A 8 0.70 10.69 12.52
C TRP A 8 1.60 10.37 11.33
N ILE A 9 1.88 11.35 10.47
CA ILE A 9 2.84 11.19 9.37
C ILE A 9 4.26 11.02 9.91
N CYS A 10 4.64 11.77 10.96
CA CYS A 10 5.94 11.61 11.63
C CYS A 10 6.02 10.27 12.34
N LEU A 11 4.99 9.86 13.08
CA LEU A 11 4.90 8.55 13.72
C LEU A 11 5.02 7.43 12.66
N PHE A 12 4.34 7.55 11.53
CA PHE A 12 4.43 6.60 10.43
C PHE A 12 5.84 6.57 9.80
N LEU A 13 6.46 7.71 9.59
CA LEU A 13 7.84 7.78 9.06
C LEU A 13 8.87 7.26 10.08
N ILE A 14 8.60 7.43 11.38
CA ILE A 14 9.41 6.91 12.48
C ILE A 14 9.17 5.39 12.64
N LEU A 15 7.91 4.92 12.61
CA LEU A 15 7.54 3.50 12.66
C LEU A 15 8.09 2.72 11.47
N LEU A 16 8.25 3.35 10.31
CA LEU A 16 8.98 2.76 9.20
C LEU A 16 10.47 2.61 9.46
N GLY A 17 11.03 3.16 10.58
CA GLY A 17 12.39 3.03 11.16
C GLY A 17 13.44 2.29 10.34
N LEU A 18 13.31 2.32 9.03
CA LEU A 18 14.26 1.77 8.08
C LEU A 18 15.53 2.62 8.19
N PRO A 19 16.68 2.03 8.51
CA PRO A 19 17.92 2.75 8.35
C PRO A 19 17.93 3.35 6.93
N ALA A 20 18.36 4.57 6.80
CA ALA A 20 18.32 5.40 5.58
C ALA A 20 19.12 4.83 4.37
N ALA A 21 19.04 3.52 4.17
CA ALA A 21 19.45 2.80 2.99
C ALA A 21 18.17 2.37 2.27
N SER A 22 17.54 3.37 1.68
CA SER A 22 16.49 3.35 0.66
C SER A 22 16.50 2.16 -0.25
N VAL A 23 15.32 1.55 -0.51
CA VAL A 23 14.89 1.04 -1.80
C VAL A 23 13.71 0.05 -1.68
N TRP A 24 12.79 -0.16 -2.41
CA TRP A 24 11.54 0.31 -3.02
C TRP A 24 10.81 -0.75 -3.91
N ALA A 25 9.52 -1.05 -3.70
CA ALA A 25 8.80 -2.23 -4.16
C ALA A 25 7.46 -2.08 -4.89
N ASN A 26 6.80 -3.18 -5.21
CA ASN A 26 5.52 -3.27 -5.90
C ASN A 26 4.52 -4.17 -5.15
N SER A 27 3.27 -3.72 -5.04
CA SER A 27 2.09 -4.55 -4.68
C SER A 27 1.96 -5.10 -3.26
N PHE A 28 2.56 -4.51 -2.26
CA PHE A 28 2.45 -4.93 -0.87
C PHE A 28 1.35 -4.18 -0.10
N SER A 29 0.72 -3.17 -0.69
CA SER A 29 -0.38 -2.41 -0.11
C SER A 29 -1.52 -2.21 -1.09
N ALA A 30 -2.75 -2.23 -0.59
CA ALA A 30 -3.95 -1.85 -1.33
C ALA A 30 -3.90 -0.37 -1.76
N VAL A 31 -3.37 0.49 -0.90
CA VAL A 31 -3.33 1.95 -1.05
C VAL A 31 -2.06 2.39 -1.76
N GLN A 32 -1.87 2.02 -3.02
CA GLN A 32 -0.71 2.49 -3.78
C GLN A 32 -1.08 3.43 -4.91
N PRO A 33 -0.58 4.67 -4.89
CA PRO A 33 -0.59 5.54 -6.05
C PRO A 33 0.53 5.18 -7.02
N GLY A 34 0.41 5.60 -8.24
CA GLY A 34 1.49 5.61 -9.20
C GLY A 34 1.23 4.87 -10.51
N THR A 35 2.11 5.15 -11.46
CA THR A 35 2.04 4.66 -12.85
C THR A 35 1.86 3.16 -12.98
N THR A 36 2.45 2.38 -12.09
CA THR A 36 2.36 0.91 -12.13
C THR A 36 1.00 0.36 -11.73
N ARG A 37 0.19 1.11 -10.97
CA ARG A 37 -1.17 0.72 -10.62
C ARG A 37 -2.22 1.30 -11.56
N SER A 38 -2.08 2.58 -11.90
CA SER A 38 -3.01 3.29 -12.79
C SER A 38 -2.85 2.84 -14.25
N PHE A 39 -1.61 2.56 -14.68
CA PHE A 39 -1.27 2.12 -16.03
C PHE A 39 -0.43 0.83 -16.03
N PRO A 40 -0.93 -0.26 -15.47
CA PRO A 40 -0.15 -1.46 -15.18
C PRO A 40 -0.08 -2.42 -16.36
N ILE A 41 -0.20 -1.93 -17.58
CA ILE A 41 -0.07 -2.74 -18.79
C ILE A 41 1.35 -2.60 -19.31
N ALA A 42 2.07 -3.72 -19.37
CA ALA A 42 3.43 -3.76 -19.87
C ALA A 42 3.51 -3.17 -21.29
N ASN A 43 4.35 -2.17 -21.47
CA ASN A 43 4.55 -1.45 -22.73
C ASN A 43 6.02 -0.99 -22.87
N GLU A 44 6.38 -0.52 -24.05
CA GLU A 44 7.72 -0.05 -24.39
C GLU A 44 8.00 1.40 -23.95
N TYR A 45 7.00 2.15 -23.49
CA TYR A 45 7.12 3.59 -23.21
C TYR A 45 7.59 3.87 -21.79
N SER A 46 7.25 3.00 -20.82
CA SER A 46 7.68 3.13 -19.43
C SER A 46 8.45 1.90 -19.00
N LEU A 47 9.62 2.16 -18.42
CA LEU A 47 10.46 1.13 -17.82
C LEU A 47 9.71 0.41 -16.68
N ASN A 48 9.01 1.17 -15.83
CA ASN A 48 8.22 0.62 -14.74
C ASN A 48 7.04 -0.22 -15.23
N ALA A 49 6.31 0.24 -16.25
CA ALA A 49 5.17 -0.49 -16.80
C ALA A 49 5.61 -1.82 -17.42
N ALA A 50 6.77 -1.88 -18.07
CA ALA A 50 7.28 -3.11 -18.64
C ALA A 50 7.53 -4.19 -17.57
N PHE A 51 7.98 -3.80 -16.38
CA PHE A 51 8.20 -4.73 -15.25
C PHE A 51 6.91 -5.19 -14.55
N ALA A 52 5.74 -4.62 -14.89
CA ALA A 52 4.45 -5.10 -14.39
C ALA A 52 4.11 -6.53 -14.81
N ASN A 53 4.75 -7.02 -15.90
CA ASN A 53 4.66 -8.41 -16.34
C ASN A 53 6.07 -8.92 -16.64
N PRO A 54 6.52 -10.05 -16.10
CA PRO A 54 7.88 -10.57 -16.34
C PRO A 54 8.24 -10.71 -17.83
N ALA A 55 7.27 -11.03 -18.70
CA ALA A 55 7.48 -11.07 -20.16
C ALA A 55 7.68 -9.70 -20.79
N GLY A 56 7.35 -8.61 -20.09
CA GLY A 56 7.40 -7.24 -20.62
C GLY A 56 8.82 -6.70 -20.80
N VAL A 57 9.83 -7.28 -20.14
CA VAL A 57 11.23 -6.88 -20.30
C VAL A 57 11.68 -6.96 -21.77
N SER A 58 11.22 -7.98 -22.51
CA SER A 58 11.51 -8.10 -23.95
C SER A 58 10.85 -7.02 -24.81
N LEU A 59 9.76 -6.39 -24.35
CA LEU A 59 9.14 -5.28 -25.10
C LEU A 59 9.99 -4.02 -25.07
N LEU A 60 10.77 -3.81 -24.00
CA LEU A 60 11.68 -2.66 -23.87
C LEU A 60 12.86 -2.72 -24.84
N LEU A 61 13.28 -3.92 -25.19
CA LEU A 61 14.52 -4.22 -25.91
C LEU A 61 14.25 -4.84 -27.28
N ASP A 62 13.01 -4.75 -27.82
CA ASP A 62 12.65 -5.35 -29.10
C ASP A 62 13.52 -4.80 -30.23
N GLU A 63 13.77 -5.63 -31.26
CA GLU A 63 14.75 -5.42 -32.35
C GLU A 63 14.52 -4.16 -33.18
N ASP A 64 13.31 -3.57 -33.13
CA ASP A 64 13.00 -2.30 -33.79
C ASP A 64 13.64 -1.07 -33.13
N SER A 65 14.06 -1.20 -31.88
CA SER A 65 14.83 -0.16 -31.16
C SER A 65 16.34 -0.37 -31.43
N LYS A 66 16.86 0.26 -32.47
CA LYS A 66 18.24 0.06 -32.93
C LYS A 66 19.35 0.50 -31.97
N ASP A 67 19.05 1.09 -30.80
CA ASP A 67 20.01 1.93 -30.09
C ASP A 67 20.38 1.51 -28.67
N SER A 68 19.77 0.51 -28.03
CA SER A 68 20.25 0.16 -26.68
C SER A 68 20.15 -1.32 -26.34
N ALA A 69 21.30 -1.93 -26.07
CA ALA A 69 21.38 -3.28 -25.50
C ALA A 69 20.96 -3.32 -24.02
N TRP A 70 20.68 -2.17 -23.40
CA TRP A 70 20.28 -2.05 -22.00
C TRP A 70 19.48 -0.76 -21.73
N ARG A 71 18.63 -0.77 -20.71
CA ARG A 71 17.91 0.39 -20.18
C ARG A 71 17.99 0.40 -18.65
N THR A 72 17.97 1.60 -18.05
CA THR A 72 18.00 1.77 -16.59
C THR A 72 17.16 2.96 -16.17
N GLY A 73 16.56 2.87 -14.99
CA GLY A 73 15.96 4.01 -14.30
C GLY A 73 17.02 4.95 -13.71
N ILE A 74 16.67 6.18 -13.40
CA ILE A 74 17.48 7.08 -12.56
C ILE A 74 16.91 7.07 -11.15
N LEU A 75 15.65 7.48 -11.01
CA LEU A 75 14.81 7.41 -9.83
C LEU A 75 13.41 7.07 -10.33
N SER A 76 13.19 5.81 -10.63
CA SER A 76 12.10 5.41 -11.53
C SER A 76 10.72 5.63 -10.97
N ASN A 77 10.55 5.59 -9.65
CA ASN A 77 9.27 5.84 -9.00
C ASN A 77 9.45 6.08 -7.50
N ILE A 78 8.85 7.15 -6.99
CA ILE A 78 8.57 7.36 -5.55
C ILE A 78 7.09 7.63 -5.46
N SER A 79 6.38 6.95 -4.57
CA SER A 79 4.94 7.13 -4.41
C SER A 79 4.52 7.14 -2.94
N LEU A 80 3.51 7.94 -2.65
CA LEU A 80 2.87 8.03 -1.34
C LEU A 80 1.37 7.99 -1.55
N GLY A 81 0.66 7.32 -0.65
CA GLY A 81 -0.80 7.26 -0.64
C GLY A 81 -1.35 7.26 0.76
N VAL A 82 -2.53 7.82 0.90
CA VAL A 82 -3.33 7.81 2.12
C VAL A 82 -4.75 7.39 1.78
N GLU A 83 -5.35 6.62 2.67
CA GLU A 83 -6.75 6.25 2.61
C GLU A 83 -7.40 6.40 3.99
N TYR A 84 -8.58 6.99 4.02
CA TYR A 84 -9.38 7.20 5.22
C TYR A 84 -10.58 6.27 5.24
N GLY A 85 -10.95 5.84 6.43
CA GLY A 85 -12.20 5.16 6.72
C GLY A 85 -13.43 6.00 6.35
N ASP A 86 -14.61 5.38 6.39
CA ASP A 86 -15.88 6.02 6.10
C ASP A 86 -16.51 6.57 7.39
N VAL A 87 -15.74 7.41 8.10
CA VAL A 87 -16.18 8.06 9.33
C VAL A 87 -15.96 9.55 9.20
N GLU A 88 -17.04 10.30 9.27
CA GLU A 88 -17.00 11.76 9.32
C GLU A 88 -16.37 12.21 10.63
N ASN A 89 -15.52 13.22 10.56
CA ASN A 89 -14.84 13.86 11.71
C ASN A 89 -14.08 12.89 12.64
N PHE A 90 -13.49 11.82 12.08
CA PHE A 90 -12.78 10.78 12.84
C PHE A 90 -11.79 11.33 13.89
N GLU A 91 -11.00 12.35 13.53
CA GLU A 91 -9.99 12.94 14.43
C GLU A 91 -10.65 13.73 15.57
N GLU A 92 -11.71 14.51 15.28
CA GLU A 92 -12.45 15.30 16.28
C GLU A 92 -13.19 14.38 17.23
N ASP A 93 -13.95 13.41 16.71
CA ASP A 93 -14.71 12.43 17.50
C ASP A 93 -13.79 11.62 18.46
N LEU A 94 -12.59 11.24 17.98
CA LEU A 94 -11.62 10.51 18.80
C LEU A 94 -11.01 11.42 19.89
N SER A 95 -10.64 12.65 19.55
CA SER A 95 -10.11 13.62 20.51
C SER A 95 -11.14 13.93 21.59
N ASP A 96 -12.38 14.23 21.20
CA ASP A 96 -13.46 14.50 22.13
C ASP A 96 -13.74 13.31 23.06
N LEU A 97 -13.64 12.09 22.57
CA LEU A 97 -13.76 10.88 23.40
C LEU A 97 -12.64 10.77 24.42
N LEU A 98 -11.38 11.02 24.03
CA LEU A 98 -10.24 10.99 24.94
C LEU A 98 -10.42 12.03 26.05
N ASP A 99 -10.81 13.27 25.71
CA ASP A 99 -11.14 14.33 26.68
C ASP A 99 -12.22 13.89 27.71
N GLN A 100 -13.22 13.10 27.27
CA GLN A 100 -14.24 12.60 28.19
C GLN A 100 -13.73 11.48 29.12
N LEU A 101 -12.75 10.68 28.67
CA LEU A 101 -12.15 9.63 29.51
C LEU A 101 -11.26 10.20 30.61
N GLU A 102 -10.72 11.40 30.44
CA GLU A 102 -9.92 12.12 31.47
C GLU A 102 -10.76 12.71 32.58
N LEU A 103 -12.09 12.87 32.41
CA LEU A 103 -12.93 13.53 33.39
C LEU A 103 -13.02 12.72 34.68
N GLU A 104 -12.71 13.39 35.80
CA GLU A 104 -12.82 12.86 37.17
C GLU A 104 -14.11 13.34 37.84
N ASP A 105 -14.49 12.69 38.95
CA ASP A 105 -15.62 13.06 39.82
C ASP A 105 -16.99 13.17 39.11
N LEU A 106 -17.21 12.32 38.09
CA LEU A 106 -18.46 12.29 37.37
C LEU A 106 -19.62 11.77 38.20
N SER A 107 -20.75 12.47 38.18
CA SER A 107 -22.01 11.92 38.69
C SER A 107 -22.60 10.88 37.72
N LEU A 108 -23.41 9.96 38.26
CA LEU A 108 -24.05 8.91 37.43
C LEU A 108 -24.89 9.52 36.26
N ASN A 109 -25.51 10.69 36.49
CA ASN A 109 -26.30 11.35 35.42
C ASN A 109 -25.42 11.93 34.32
N GLN A 110 -24.26 12.52 34.68
CA GLN A 110 -23.30 13.03 33.69
C GLN A 110 -22.68 11.89 32.88
N ALA A 111 -22.22 10.84 33.57
CA ALA A 111 -21.68 9.65 32.93
C ALA A 111 -22.69 9.01 31.98
N GLY A 112 -23.96 8.90 32.39
CA GLY A 112 -25.03 8.36 31.55
C GLY A 112 -25.32 9.22 30.30
N ALA A 113 -25.16 10.55 30.38
CA ALA A 113 -25.30 11.43 29.24
C ALA A 113 -24.14 11.22 28.26
N ILE A 114 -22.89 11.20 28.74
CA ILE A 114 -21.69 10.97 27.91
C ILE A 114 -21.74 9.60 27.22
N ILE A 115 -22.12 8.54 27.95
CA ILE A 115 -22.26 7.19 27.37
C ILE A 115 -23.25 7.22 26.21
N ASN A 116 -24.42 7.86 26.39
CA ASN A 116 -25.41 7.94 25.31
C ASN A 116 -24.94 8.74 24.10
N ASP A 117 -24.11 9.76 24.30
CA ASP A 117 -23.61 10.60 23.21
C ASP A 117 -22.47 9.91 22.43
N PHE A 118 -21.62 9.11 23.12
CA PHE A 118 -20.43 8.50 22.50
C PHE A 118 -20.57 7.01 22.15
N ASP A 119 -21.63 6.31 22.52
CA ASP A 119 -21.81 4.88 22.18
C ASP A 119 -21.90 4.68 20.66
N ASP A 120 -22.68 5.52 19.97
CA ASP A 120 -22.77 5.52 18.51
C ASP A 120 -21.45 5.96 17.85
N VAL A 121 -20.71 6.88 18.44
CA VAL A 121 -19.40 7.34 17.95
C VAL A 121 -18.40 6.20 18.00
N LEU A 122 -18.24 5.53 19.13
CA LEU A 122 -17.35 4.38 19.28
C LEU A 122 -17.67 3.26 18.30
N THR A 123 -18.95 2.94 18.12
CA THR A 123 -19.39 1.93 17.17
C THR A 123 -18.97 2.30 15.75
N ARG A 124 -19.21 3.54 15.31
CA ARG A 124 -18.77 4.01 13.98
C ARG A 124 -17.26 3.98 13.82
N LEU A 125 -16.52 4.42 14.85
CA LEU A 125 -15.06 4.37 14.86
C LEU A 125 -14.54 2.93 14.73
N GLY A 126 -15.17 1.97 15.41
CA GLY A 126 -14.80 0.55 15.36
C GLY A 126 -15.16 -0.13 14.04
N GLU A 127 -16.30 0.21 13.44
CA GLU A 127 -16.76 -0.41 12.19
C GLU A 127 -16.05 0.12 10.94
N ALA A 128 -15.80 1.42 10.89
CA ALA A 128 -15.34 2.09 9.67
C ALA A 128 -14.20 3.10 9.86
N GLY A 129 -13.77 3.33 11.11
CA GLY A 129 -12.70 4.27 11.44
C GLY A 129 -11.32 3.68 11.21
N TYR A 130 -10.61 4.16 10.20
CA TYR A 130 -9.22 3.80 9.98
C TYR A 130 -8.47 4.86 9.17
N ILE A 131 -7.16 4.83 9.28
CA ILE A 131 -6.25 5.56 8.40
C ILE A 131 -5.21 4.57 7.90
N THR A 132 -5.10 4.42 6.58
CA THR A 132 -4.04 3.63 5.95
C THR A 132 -3.09 4.55 5.20
N LEU A 133 -1.80 4.41 5.48
CA LEU A 133 -0.72 5.10 4.79
C LEU A 133 0.12 4.08 4.04
N ALA A 134 0.54 4.41 2.83
CA ALA A 134 1.42 3.56 2.06
C ALA A 134 2.46 4.38 1.29
N GLY A 135 3.65 3.84 1.22
CA GLY A 135 4.73 4.43 0.44
C GLY A 135 5.50 3.37 -0.32
N ALA A 136 5.97 3.76 -1.48
CA ALA A 136 6.85 2.92 -2.28
C ALA A 136 7.80 3.78 -3.11
N ALA A 137 8.96 3.30 -3.44
CA ALA A 137 9.82 3.89 -4.47
C ALA A 137 10.89 2.86 -4.90
N LYS A 138 11.48 2.92 -6.11
CA LYS A 138 12.50 2.03 -6.65
C LYS A 138 13.92 2.54 -6.42
N ALA A 139 14.91 1.63 -6.25
CA ALA A 139 16.30 2.03 -6.09
C ALA A 139 16.81 2.95 -7.19
N PRO A 140 17.64 3.91 -6.86
CA PRO A 140 18.39 4.63 -7.88
C PRO A 140 19.08 3.64 -8.84
N ALA A 141 19.02 3.94 -10.13
CA ALA A 141 19.47 3.11 -11.23
C ALA A 141 18.63 1.85 -11.54
N PHE A 142 17.60 1.54 -10.76
CA PHE A 142 16.67 0.42 -11.06
C PHE A 142 15.34 0.94 -11.61
N PRO A 143 14.58 0.08 -12.32
CA PRO A 143 14.98 -1.25 -12.80
C PRO A 143 16.05 -1.19 -13.89
N ILE A 144 16.74 -2.30 -14.09
CA ILE A 144 17.74 -2.46 -15.17
C ILE A 144 17.26 -3.56 -16.07
N ALA A 145 17.28 -3.33 -17.38
CA ALA A 145 16.98 -4.32 -18.40
C ALA A 145 18.13 -4.38 -19.41
N TRP A 146 18.52 -5.60 -19.81
CA TRP A 146 19.57 -5.78 -20.81
C TRP A 146 19.34 -7.05 -21.66
N ARG A 147 19.82 -7.01 -22.89
CA ARG A 147 19.79 -8.15 -23.81
C ARG A 147 21.01 -9.04 -23.60
N SER A 148 20.80 -10.35 -23.54
CA SER A 148 21.84 -11.34 -23.51
C SER A 148 21.89 -12.10 -24.83
N THR A 149 22.96 -11.92 -25.59
CA THR A 149 23.20 -12.67 -26.83
C THR A 149 23.51 -14.14 -26.55
N TRP A 150 24.08 -14.44 -25.38
CA TRP A 150 24.46 -15.80 -24.99
C TRP A 150 23.27 -16.68 -24.62
N LEU A 151 22.27 -16.14 -23.92
CA LEU A 151 21.06 -16.88 -23.53
C LEU A 151 19.87 -16.66 -24.47
N GLY A 152 20.02 -15.78 -25.47
CA GLY A 152 19.00 -15.53 -26.48
C GLY A 152 17.72 -14.94 -25.92
N GLY A 153 17.82 -14.09 -24.87
CA GLY A 153 16.69 -13.42 -24.21
C GLY A 153 17.11 -12.15 -23.49
N ASP A 154 16.16 -11.54 -22.83
CA ASP A 154 16.32 -10.27 -22.17
C ASP A 154 16.19 -10.46 -20.65
N PHE A 155 17.07 -9.84 -19.90
CA PHE A 155 17.11 -9.88 -18.44
C PHE A 155 16.62 -8.59 -17.85
N GLY A 156 15.97 -8.68 -16.69
CA GLY A 156 15.57 -7.56 -15.88
C GLY A 156 15.94 -7.77 -14.42
N VAL A 157 16.43 -6.71 -13.79
CA VAL A 157 16.63 -6.66 -12.34
C VAL A 157 15.86 -5.47 -11.81
N ASP A 158 15.07 -5.71 -10.80
CA ASP A 158 14.25 -4.74 -10.13
C ASP A 158 14.52 -4.81 -8.62
N LEU A 159 14.79 -3.68 -8.03
CA LEU A 159 15.03 -3.61 -6.60
C LEU A 159 14.13 -2.53 -6.00
N GLU A 160 13.36 -2.93 -5.04
CA GLU A 160 12.19 -2.18 -4.63
C GLU A 160 11.86 -2.37 -3.12
N VAL A 161 11.43 -1.33 -2.31
CA VAL A 161 10.88 -1.45 -0.93
C VAL A 161 9.49 -0.83 -0.86
N GLN A 162 8.63 -1.31 0.00
CA GLN A 162 7.33 -0.74 0.38
C GLN A 162 7.22 -0.59 1.88
N GLY A 163 6.40 0.37 2.28
CA GLY A 163 5.87 0.43 3.61
C GLY A 163 4.37 0.68 3.54
N THR A 164 3.64 0.03 4.38
CA THR A 164 2.23 0.30 4.63
C THR A 164 1.95 0.24 6.10
N GLY A 165 1.04 1.07 6.58
CA GLY A 165 0.59 1.05 7.97
C GLY A 165 -0.87 1.44 8.04
N ARG A 166 -1.61 0.78 8.93
CA ARG A 166 -3.02 1.01 9.20
C ARG A 166 -3.23 1.16 10.68
N GLY A 167 -3.86 2.26 11.09
CA GLY A 167 -4.43 2.46 12.40
C GLY A 167 -5.94 2.31 12.34
N SER A 168 -6.53 1.56 13.26
CA SER A 168 -7.97 1.36 13.41
C SER A 168 -8.36 1.26 14.89
N ILE A 169 -9.63 1.47 15.18
CA ILE A 169 -10.15 1.35 16.54
C ILE A 169 -10.81 -0.02 16.70
N LEU A 170 -10.50 -0.69 17.80
CA LEU A 170 -11.26 -1.82 18.28
C LEU A 170 -12.20 -1.30 19.37
N ASP A 171 -13.48 -1.22 19.06
CA ASP A 171 -14.50 -0.65 19.93
C ASP A 171 -14.96 -1.60 21.01
N GLU A 172 -15.15 -1.09 22.20
CA GLU A 172 -15.82 -1.71 23.34
C GLU A 172 -16.65 -0.65 24.06
N PRO A 173 -17.80 -0.99 24.68
CA PRO A 173 -18.68 -0.01 25.30
C PRO A 173 -18.00 0.81 26.38
N LEU A 174 -18.45 2.07 26.51
CA LEU A 174 -18.13 2.92 27.66
C LEU A 174 -18.89 2.43 28.92
N VAL A 175 -18.21 2.36 30.06
CA VAL A 175 -18.77 1.92 31.30
C VAL A 175 -18.45 2.95 32.38
N PHE A 176 -19.44 3.31 33.20
CA PHE A 176 -19.20 4.14 34.39
C PHE A 176 -18.72 3.29 35.55
N ASN A 177 -17.55 3.60 36.13
CA ASN A 177 -17.04 3.00 37.35
C ASN A 177 -17.44 3.84 38.56
N PRO A 178 -18.37 3.39 39.41
CA PRO A 178 -18.83 4.16 40.56
C PRO A 178 -17.79 4.24 41.68
N LEU A 179 -16.70 3.47 41.64
CA LEU A 179 -15.63 3.51 42.64
C LEU A 179 -14.60 4.60 42.35
N SER A 180 -14.26 4.79 41.07
CA SER A 180 -13.37 5.86 40.61
C SER A 180 -14.13 7.14 40.26
N SER A 181 -15.46 7.07 40.06
CA SER A 181 -16.29 8.15 39.52
C SER A 181 -15.85 8.61 38.14
N GLN A 182 -15.34 7.71 37.34
CA GLN A 182 -14.82 7.94 35.98
C GLN A 182 -15.50 7.03 34.95
N LEU A 183 -15.38 7.41 33.69
CA LEU A 183 -15.69 6.54 32.57
C LEU A 183 -14.49 5.63 32.28
N GLU A 184 -14.77 4.41 31.94
CA GLU A 184 -13.77 3.42 31.54
C GLU A 184 -14.21 2.78 30.23
N THR A 185 -13.24 2.48 29.36
CA THR A 185 -13.46 1.67 28.16
C THR A 185 -12.33 0.67 27.98
N ARG A 186 -12.65 -0.42 27.27
CA ARG A 186 -11.66 -1.37 26.79
C ARG A 186 -11.38 -1.17 25.30
N SER A 187 -11.94 -0.11 24.70
CA SER A 187 -11.60 0.25 23.33
C SER A 187 -10.11 0.51 23.18
N ALA A 188 -9.57 0.16 22.02
CA ALA A 188 -8.14 0.23 21.79
C ALA A 188 -7.81 0.74 20.39
N LEU A 189 -6.71 1.45 20.26
CA LEU A 189 -6.06 1.75 19.02
C LEU A 189 -5.23 0.52 18.60
N TYR A 190 -5.56 -0.06 17.45
CA TYR A 190 -4.86 -1.18 16.86
C TYR A 190 -4.08 -0.72 15.63
N ILE A 191 -2.76 -0.86 15.67
CA ILE A 191 -1.88 -0.45 14.57
C ILE A 191 -1.19 -1.67 14.00
N LYS A 192 -1.26 -1.82 12.68
CA LYS A 192 -0.46 -2.78 11.91
C LYS A 192 0.43 -2.02 10.95
N ALA A 193 1.68 -2.45 10.82
CA ALA A 193 2.55 -1.92 9.79
C ALA A 193 3.44 -3.00 9.18
N ALA A 194 3.82 -2.78 7.95
CA ALA A 194 4.60 -3.71 7.18
C ALA A 194 5.58 -2.99 6.27
N GLY A 195 6.81 -3.48 6.24
CA GLY A 195 7.85 -3.09 5.30
C GLY A 195 8.28 -4.27 4.45
N LEU A 196 8.52 -4.07 3.17
CA LEU A 196 8.98 -5.10 2.25
C LEU A 196 10.15 -4.61 1.40
N ILE A 197 11.24 -5.36 1.36
CA ILE A 197 12.30 -5.20 0.38
C ILE A 197 12.19 -6.36 -0.60
N ARG A 198 12.13 -6.07 -1.91
CA ARG A 198 12.05 -7.09 -2.97
C ARG A 198 13.15 -6.90 -4.00
N LEU A 199 13.93 -7.93 -4.24
CA LEU A 199 14.81 -8.06 -5.39
C LEU A 199 14.17 -9.00 -6.41
N GLY A 200 13.74 -8.44 -7.55
CA GLY A 200 13.15 -9.20 -8.66
C GLY A 200 14.17 -9.46 -9.76
N LEU A 201 14.33 -10.74 -10.15
CA LEU A 201 15.20 -11.19 -11.22
C LEU A 201 14.34 -11.78 -12.34
N SER A 202 14.19 -11.06 -13.44
CA SER A 202 13.35 -11.45 -14.59
C SER A 202 14.19 -11.93 -15.75
N TYR A 203 13.69 -12.95 -16.46
CA TYR A 203 14.15 -13.35 -17.76
C TYR A 203 12.97 -13.42 -18.71
N SER A 204 13.08 -12.89 -19.92
CA SER A 204 12.01 -12.97 -20.91
C SER A 204 12.57 -13.19 -22.32
N ARG A 205 11.73 -13.78 -23.17
CA ARG A 205 12.07 -13.98 -24.58
C ARG A 205 10.82 -14.16 -25.45
N PRO A 206 10.89 -13.86 -26.74
CA PRO A 206 9.86 -14.32 -27.67
C PRO A 206 9.90 -15.84 -27.78
N LEU A 207 8.76 -16.50 -27.54
CA LEU A 207 8.60 -17.95 -27.69
C LEU A 207 8.38 -18.32 -29.17
N PHE A 208 7.50 -17.59 -29.84
CA PHE A 208 7.28 -17.73 -31.27
C PHE A 208 6.77 -16.43 -31.89
N ARG A 209 7.08 -16.25 -33.17
CA ARG A 209 6.64 -15.13 -34.01
C ARG A 209 5.79 -15.66 -35.15
N THR A 210 4.71 -14.96 -35.45
CA THR A 210 3.82 -15.23 -36.59
C THR A 210 3.53 -13.94 -37.34
N SER A 211 2.91 -14.03 -38.50
CA SER A 211 2.44 -12.85 -39.26
C SER A 211 1.36 -12.04 -38.50
N ARG A 212 0.75 -12.61 -37.43
CA ARG A 212 -0.30 -11.97 -36.64
C ARG A 212 0.20 -11.34 -35.32
N GLY A 213 1.39 -11.72 -34.87
CA GLY A 213 1.97 -11.21 -33.63
C GLY A 213 3.07 -12.09 -33.06
N THR A 214 3.59 -11.68 -31.94
CA THR A 214 4.65 -12.38 -31.19
C THR A 214 4.15 -12.71 -29.79
N LEU A 215 4.38 -13.94 -29.34
CA LEU A 215 4.20 -14.34 -27.94
C LEU A 215 5.52 -14.21 -27.20
N TYR A 216 5.51 -13.41 -26.14
CA TYR A 216 6.60 -13.31 -25.16
C TYR A 216 6.23 -14.07 -23.91
N ALA A 217 7.22 -14.68 -23.26
CA ALA A 217 7.07 -15.29 -21.95
C ALA A 217 8.26 -14.99 -21.06
N GLY A 218 8.04 -14.95 -19.76
CA GLY A 218 9.11 -14.71 -18.81
C GLY A 218 8.74 -15.14 -17.38
N PRO A 219 9.65 -15.86 -16.69
CA PRO A 219 9.61 -16.00 -15.24
C PRO A 219 10.27 -14.79 -14.55
N ARG A 220 9.91 -14.57 -13.28
CA ARG A 220 10.60 -13.68 -12.34
C ARG A 220 10.76 -14.40 -11.00
N LEU A 221 11.98 -14.38 -10.48
CA LEU A 221 12.30 -14.80 -9.13
C LEU A 221 12.35 -13.55 -8.26
N ASN A 222 11.55 -13.51 -7.21
CA ASN A 222 11.57 -12.46 -6.21
C ASN A 222 12.23 -12.97 -4.94
N ILE A 223 13.15 -12.19 -4.39
CA ILE A 223 13.71 -12.41 -3.06
C ILE A 223 13.14 -11.32 -2.17
N TYR A 224 12.42 -11.70 -1.13
CA TYR A 224 11.75 -10.83 -0.20
C TYR A 224 12.46 -10.76 1.14
N GLN A 225 12.49 -9.57 1.71
CA GLN A 225 12.70 -9.35 3.14
C GLN A 225 11.50 -8.55 3.64
N ALA A 226 10.63 -9.19 4.41
CA ALA A 226 9.45 -8.55 4.99
C ALA A 226 9.70 -8.29 6.48
N THR A 227 9.31 -7.10 6.92
CA THR A 227 9.31 -6.69 8.33
C THR A 227 7.88 -6.34 8.69
N LEU A 228 7.29 -7.09 9.61
CA LEU A 228 5.90 -6.95 10.03
C LEU A 228 5.84 -6.65 11.51
N ALA A 229 4.98 -5.72 11.90
CA ALA A 229 4.72 -5.43 13.30
C ALA A 229 3.26 -5.03 13.51
N LYS A 230 2.74 -5.29 14.70
CA LYS A 230 1.42 -4.88 15.15
C LYS A 230 1.46 -4.56 16.63
N THR A 231 0.72 -3.53 17.02
CA THR A 231 0.60 -3.11 18.43
C THR A 231 -0.84 -2.76 18.76
N LEU A 232 -1.18 -2.83 20.03
CA LEU A 232 -2.49 -2.45 20.55
C LEU A 232 -2.30 -1.63 21.81
N THR A 233 -2.91 -0.46 21.84
CA THR A 233 -2.86 0.47 22.99
C THR A 233 -4.28 0.82 23.40
N GLY A 234 -4.65 0.66 24.68
CA GLY A 234 -5.96 1.01 25.17
C GLY A 234 -6.22 2.52 25.07
N LEU A 235 -7.43 2.94 24.65
CA LEU A 235 -7.81 4.35 24.63
C LEU A 235 -7.76 4.95 26.05
N GLN A 236 -8.11 4.17 27.07
CA GLN A 236 -7.96 4.57 28.49
C GLN A 236 -6.51 4.90 28.83
N THR A 237 -5.57 4.08 28.35
CA THR A 237 -4.13 4.29 28.58
C THR A 237 -3.62 5.54 27.84
N ILE A 238 -4.16 5.80 26.64
CA ILE A 238 -3.82 7.02 25.87
C ILE A 238 -4.32 8.25 26.63
N ALA A 239 -5.58 8.27 27.07
CA ALA A 239 -6.16 9.38 27.82
C ALA A 239 -5.39 9.67 29.13
N GLU A 240 -5.04 8.65 29.92
CA GLU A 240 -4.29 8.82 31.17
C GLU A 240 -2.86 9.40 31.00
N GLU A 241 -2.29 9.28 29.79
CA GLU A 241 -0.92 9.73 29.47
C GLU A 241 -0.89 10.97 28.56
N GLU A 242 -2.06 11.53 28.16
CA GLU A 242 -2.17 12.61 27.15
C GLU A 242 -1.52 13.94 27.59
N GLU A 243 -1.29 14.18 28.89
CA GLU A 243 -0.54 15.36 29.37
C GLU A 243 0.87 15.46 28.76
N ASP A 244 1.41 14.36 28.19
CA ASP A 244 2.71 14.32 27.52
C ASP A 244 2.62 13.48 26.23
N GLU A 245 2.12 14.09 25.15
CA GLU A 245 1.95 13.48 23.83
C GLU A 245 3.23 12.75 23.35
N ASP A 246 4.41 13.25 23.69
CA ASP A 246 5.69 12.63 23.30
C ASP A 246 5.87 11.26 23.97
N ILE A 247 5.39 11.07 25.20
CA ILE A 247 5.49 9.80 25.93
C ILE A 247 4.65 8.71 25.26
N VAL A 248 3.42 9.03 24.85
CA VAL A 248 2.52 8.06 24.19
C VAL A 248 3.12 7.62 22.85
N VAL A 249 3.61 8.57 22.06
CA VAL A 249 4.25 8.30 20.76
C VAL A 249 5.50 7.45 20.90
N ASP A 250 6.38 7.82 21.84
CA ASP A 250 7.63 7.08 22.09
C ASP A 250 7.35 5.64 22.54
N ARG A 251 6.33 5.44 23.40
CA ARG A 251 5.93 4.11 23.85
C ARG A 251 5.36 3.25 22.71
N ILE A 252 4.45 3.80 21.90
CA ILE A 252 3.91 3.07 20.74
C ILE A 252 5.05 2.66 19.80
N GLN A 253 6.03 3.54 19.61
CA GLN A 253 7.21 3.25 18.80
C GLN A 253 8.07 2.14 19.42
N GLU A 254 8.31 2.17 20.74
CA GLU A 254 9.09 1.19 21.47
C GLU A 254 8.43 -0.20 21.40
N ASP A 255 7.11 -0.27 21.67
CA ASP A 255 6.32 -1.49 21.56
C ASP A 255 6.32 -2.05 20.13
N PHE A 256 6.26 -1.17 19.13
CA PHE A 256 6.35 -1.56 17.72
C PHE A 256 7.72 -2.13 17.37
N ASP A 257 8.79 -1.52 17.84
CA ASP A 257 10.16 -1.99 17.59
C ASP A 257 10.46 -3.33 18.30
N GLU A 258 9.91 -3.56 19.48
CA GLU A 258 10.03 -4.83 20.21
C GLU A 258 9.24 -5.96 19.54
N GLN A 259 8.08 -5.68 18.97
CA GLN A 259 7.20 -6.66 18.33
C GLN A 259 7.49 -6.85 16.84
N ARG A 260 8.46 -6.15 16.31
CA ARG A 260 8.84 -6.21 14.91
C ARG A 260 9.54 -7.53 14.58
N GLU A 261 8.96 -8.29 13.63
CA GLU A 261 9.58 -9.50 13.10
C GLU A 261 10.04 -9.31 11.65
N THR A 262 11.26 -9.70 11.36
CA THR A 262 11.84 -9.63 10.01
C THR A 262 12.11 -11.03 9.49
N THR A 263 11.45 -11.39 8.41
CA THR A 263 11.58 -12.69 7.75
C THR A 263 11.95 -12.55 6.29
N THR A 264 12.61 -13.55 5.73
CA THR A 264 12.97 -13.60 4.31
C THR A 264 12.17 -14.68 3.60
N GLY A 265 11.78 -14.42 2.36
CA GLY A 265 11.02 -15.34 1.54
C GLY A 265 11.43 -15.28 0.07
N VAL A 266 10.93 -16.21 -0.70
CA VAL A 266 11.15 -16.27 -2.15
C VAL A 266 9.79 -16.40 -2.83
N GLY A 267 9.50 -15.53 -3.81
CA GLY A 267 8.33 -15.57 -4.67
C GLY A 267 8.69 -15.95 -6.10
N LEU A 268 7.77 -16.57 -6.81
CA LEU A 268 7.92 -16.93 -8.21
C LEU A 268 6.75 -16.39 -9.02
N ASP A 269 7.06 -15.61 -10.06
CA ASP A 269 6.07 -15.09 -10.99
C ASP A 269 6.29 -15.63 -12.40
N VAL A 270 5.20 -15.66 -13.16
CA VAL A 270 5.23 -16.00 -14.60
C VAL A 270 4.38 -15.01 -15.37
N GLY A 271 4.94 -14.52 -16.49
CA GLY A 271 4.26 -13.62 -17.41
C GLY A 271 4.17 -14.16 -18.82
N LEU A 272 3.05 -13.87 -19.46
CA LEU A 272 2.81 -14.09 -20.89
C LEU A 272 2.29 -12.80 -21.52
N ILE A 273 2.79 -12.44 -22.70
CA ILE A 273 2.29 -11.30 -23.49
C ILE A 273 2.18 -11.72 -24.95
N TRP A 274 0.97 -11.61 -25.49
CA TRP A 274 0.75 -11.65 -26.93
C TRP A 274 0.68 -10.22 -27.48
N ARG A 275 1.60 -9.86 -28.38
CA ARG A 275 1.66 -8.54 -29.01
C ARG A 275 1.42 -8.66 -30.52
N ALA A 276 0.40 -7.99 -30.98
CA ALA A 276 0.06 -7.83 -32.39
C ALA A 276 0.34 -6.39 -32.86
N SER A 277 -0.01 -6.08 -34.14
CA SER A 277 0.23 -4.76 -34.71
C SER A 277 -0.56 -3.62 -34.05
N VAL A 278 -1.80 -3.90 -33.58
CA VAL A 278 -2.72 -2.89 -33.04
C VAL A 278 -3.36 -3.31 -31.71
N TYR A 279 -2.99 -4.45 -31.14
CA TYR A 279 -3.48 -4.89 -29.84
C TYR A 279 -2.45 -5.76 -29.11
N GLN A 280 -2.60 -5.84 -27.80
CA GLN A 280 -1.81 -6.67 -26.91
C GLN A 280 -2.70 -7.28 -25.83
N PHE A 281 -2.41 -8.53 -25.45
CA PHE A 281 -2.97 -9.18 -24.28
C PHE A 281 -1.85 -9.71 -23.39
N GLY A 282 -2.04 -9.64 -22.09
CA GLY A 282 -1.10 -10.15 -21.10
C GLY A 282 -1.78 -10.93 -20.00
N VAL A 283 -1.07 -11.90 -19.46
CA VAL A 283 -1.41 -12.62 -18.25
C VAL A 283 -0.19 -12.60 -17.34
N THR A 284 -0.38 -12.27 -16.08
CA THR A 284 0.64 -12.34 -15.03
C THR A 284 0.13 -13.21 -13.90
N LEU A 285 0.92 -14.19 -13.49
CA LEU A 285 0.76 -14.95 -12.26
C LEU A 285 1.85 -14.49 -11.32
N GLU A 286 1.48 -13.92 -10.17
CA GLU A 286 2.40 -13.42 -9.16
C GLU A 286 2.30 -14.30 -7.92
N ASP A 287 3.46 -14.50 -7.26
CA ASP A 287 3.59 -15.28 -6.03
C ASP A 287 2.99 -16.69 -6.11
N ILE A 288 3.30 -17.43 -7.18
CA ILE A 288 2.76 -18.78 -7.47
C ILE A 288 3.02 -19.78 -6.31
N ASN A 289 4.06 -19.57 -5.53
CA ASN A 289 4.45 -20.41 -4.41
C ASN A 289 4.01 -19.85 -3.04
N GLU A 290 3.24 -18.78 -3.02
CA GLU A 290 2.59 -18.21 -1.84
C GLU A 290 3.51 -18.02 -0.62
N PRO A 291 4.56 -17.19 -0.70
CA PRO A 291 5.47 -16.96 0.42
C PRO A 291 4.74 -16.34 1.62
N SER A 292 5.11 -16.80 2.83
CA SER A 292 4.47 -16.39 4.09
C SER A 292 5.47 -15.71 5.02
N PHE A 293 4.98 -14.74 5.80
CA PHE A 293 5.76 -13.91 6.71
C PHE A 293 5.00 -13.75 8.03
N ASN A 294 5.70 -13.88 9.16
CA ASN A 294 5.08 -13.82 10.47
C ASN A 294 5.10 -12.39 11.04
N TYR A 295 4.05 -12.07 11.78
CA TYR A 295 4.05 -10.97 12.73
C TYR A 295 4.67 -11.42 14.04
N GLY A 296 5.23 -10.50 14.81
CA GLY A 296 5.51 -10.72 16.23
C GLY A 296 4.22 -11.07 16.99
N ALA A 297 4.32 -11.92 18.01
CA ALA A 297 3.19 -12.34 18.81
C ALA A 297 2.67 -11.18 19.67
N LEU A 298 1.42 -10.78 19.50
CA LEU A 298 0.76 -9.78 20.34
C LEU A 298 0.15 -10.46 21.58
N GLY A 299 0.23 -9.81 22.74
CA GLY A 299 -0.34 -10.36 23.97
C GLY A 299 0.44 -11.55 24.56
N ALA A 300 1.70 -11.76 24.16
CA ALA A 300 2.58 -12.75 24.73
C ALA A 300 3.31 -12.21 25.96
N ASP A 301 3.66 -13.10 26.89
CA ASP A 301 4.51 -12.83 28.06
C ASP A 301 4.11 -11.62 28.93
N CYS A 302 2.79 -11.29 28.98
CA CYS A 302 2.25 -10.16 29.73
C CYS A 302 2.63 -10.18 31.23
N GLY A 303 2.98 -11.35 31.77
CA GLY A 303 3.45 -11.49 33.14
C GLY A 303 4.80 -10.85 33.41
N GLU A 304 5.63 -10.65 32.41
CA GLU A 304 6.96 -10.06 32.51
C GLU A 304 6.93 -8.53 32.37
N LEU A 305 5.80 -7.97 31.88
CA LEU A 305 5.59 -6.55 31.68
C LEU A 305 5.02 -5.88 32.94
N THR A 306 5.15 -4.57 33.03
CA THR A 306 4.65 -3.74 34.15
C THR A 306 3.96 -2.47 33.65
N GLY A 307 3.12 -1.85 34.49
CA GLY A 307 2.44 -0.59 34.16
C GLY A 307 1.49 -0.73 32.97
N SER A 308 1.37 0.33 32.18
CA SER A 308 0.51 0.44 31.00
C SER A 308 0.80 -0.65 29.96
N ARG A 309 2.06 -0.99 29.70
CA ARG A 309 2.44 -2.06 28.78
C ARG A 309 1.84 -3.43 29.15
N ARG A 310 1.78 -3.74 30.45
CA ARG A 310 1.10 -4.95 30.91
C ARG A 310 -0.40 -4.88 30.71
N SER A 311 -1.01 -3.72 30.94
CA SER A 311 -2.44 -3.50 30.73
C SER A 311 -2.81 -3.68 29.27
N ASP A 312 -2.06 -3.07 28.35
CA ASP A 312 -2.26 -3.17 26.91
C ASP A 312 -2.02 -4.61 26.40
N CYS A 313 -1.03 -5.31 26.95
CA CYS A 313 -0.78 -6.71 26.64
C CYS A 313 -1.97 -7.61 27.04
N LEU A 314 -2.52 -7.43 28.24
CA LEU A 314 -3.71 -8.16 28.70
C LEU A 314 -4.97 -7.76 27.92
N LEU A 315 -5.08 -6.48 27.56
CA LEU A 315 -6.15 -5.97 26.73
C LEU A 315 -6.13 -6.64 25.34
N ALA A 316 -4.95 -6.78 24.72
CA ALA A 316 -4.80 -7.50 23.46
C ALA A 316 -5.29 -8.95 23.54
N GLN A 317 -5.00 -9.65 24.65
CA GLN A 317 -5.54 -11.00 24.88
C GLN A 317 -7.07 -11.03 24.94
N SER A 318 -7.71 -9.97 25.39
CA SER A 318 -9.17 -9.90 25.45
C SER A 318 -9.83 -9.72 24.09
N PHE A 319 -9.06 -9.28 23.09
CA PHE A 319 -9.51 -9.17 21.69
C PHE A 319 -9.11 -10.37 20.82
N ALA A 320 -8.70 -11.49 21.40
CA ALA A 320 -8.26 -12.69 20.69
C ALA A 320 -9.34 -13.32 19.78
N ASP A 321 -10.60 -12.97 19.95
CA ASP A 321 -11.72 -13.36 19.07
C ASP A 321 -11.93 -12.40 17.88
N ARG A 322 -11.35 -11.19 17.92
CA ARG A 322 -11.47 -10.16 16.88
C ARG A 322 -10.16 -9.97 16.10
N ILE A 323 -9.01 -10.24 16.71
CA ILE A 323 -7.69 -10.12 16.09
C ILE A 323 -6.87 -11.40 16.25
N ASP A 324 -6.06 -11.75 15.25
CA ASP A 324 -5.14 -12.88 15.38
C ASP A 324 -3.86 -12.44 16.12
N LEU A 325 -3.65 -13.00 17.31
CA LEU A 325 -2.49 -12.68 18.14
C LEU A 325 -1.17 -13.20 17.57
N ASN A 326 -1.21 -14.31 16.79
CA ASN A 326 -0.04 -14.97 16.19
C ASN A 326 -0.11 -14.99 14.65
N GLU A 327 -0.45 -13.88 14.07
CA GLU A 327 -0.76 -13.73 12.67
C GLU A 327 0.40 -14.06 11.72
N THR A 328 0.07 -14.74 10.64
CA THR A 328 0.96 -14.97 9.50
C THR A 328 0.35 -14.35 8.25
N HIS A 329 1.05 -13.42 7.61
CA HIS A 329 0.66 -12.89 6.31
C HIS A 329 1.19 -13.78 5.20
N THR A 330 0.30 -14.24 4.30
CA THR A 330 0.66 -15.01 3.10
C THR A 330 0.37 -14.18 1.86
N MET A 331 1.39 -13.98 1.03
CA MET A 331 1.20 -13.40 -0.30
C MET A 331 0.52 -14.42 -1.20
N ALA A 332 -0.80 -14.36 -1.29
CA ALA A 332 -1.60 -15.30 -2.09
C ALA A 332 -1.27 -15.18 -3.59
N LEU A 333 -1.39 -16.29 -4.31
CA LEU A 333 -1.32 -16.30 -5.77
C LEU A 333 -2.29 -15.27 -6.34
N ARG A 334 -1.75 -14.34 -7.15
CA ARG A 334 -2.55 -13.33 -7.83
C ARG A 334 -2.46 -13.44 -9.33
N THR A 335 -3.61 -13.52 -9.99
CA THR A 335 -3.72 -13.57 -11.44
C THR A 335 -4.21 -12.23 -11.97
N THR A 336 -3.42 -11.62 -12.86
CA THR A 336 -3.75 -10.37 -13.52
C THR A 336 -3.91 -10.58 -15.03
N LEU A 337 -5.05 -10.17 -15.57
CA LEU A 337 -5.34 -10.10 -17.00
C LEU A 337 -5.20 -8.66 -17.48
N THR A 338 -4.52 -8.45 -18.59
CA THR A 338 -4.38 -7.14 -19.22
C THR A 338 -4.71 -7.20 -20.70
N GLY A 339 -5.30 -6.11 -21.21
CA GLY A 339 -5.56 -5.97 -22.63
C GLY A 339 -5.42 -4.52 -23.05
N MET A 340 -4.86 -4.27 -24.22
CA MET A 340 -4.84 -2.93 -24.81
C MET A 340 -4.96 -2.97 -26.33
N ILE A 341 -5.51 -1.89 -26.87
CA ILE A 341 -5.49 -1.56 -28.29
C ILE A 341 -4.71 -0.26 -28.46
N TYR A 342 -4.05 -0.12 -29.59
CA TYR A 342 -3.28 1.08 -29.92
C TYR A 342 -3.37 1.44 -31.39
N THR A 343 -3.16 2.71 -31.69
CA THR A 343 -3.07 3.19 -33.08
C THR A 343 -1.85 2.60 -33.78
N PRO A 344 -1.82 2.51 -35.11
CA PRO A 344 -0.68 1.96 -35.85
C PRO A 344 0.67 2.65 -35.52
N ASN A 345 0.66 3.94 -35.23
CA ASN A 345 1.82 4.70 -34.74
C ASN A 345 2.07 4.57 -33.24
N ARG A 346 1.19 3.84 -32.51
CA ARG A 346 1.23 3.59 -31.07
C ARG A 346 1.21 4.83 -30.17
N ASN A 347 0.86 5.99 -30.70
CA ASN A 347 0.79 7.21 -29.90
C ASN A 347 -0.44 7.26 -29.00
N TRP A 348 -1.53 6.56 -29.36
CA TRP A 348 -2.72 6.42 -28.55
C TRP A 348 -2.91 4.97 -28.10
N LEU A 349 -3.12 4.79 -26.81
CA LEU A 349 -3.43 3.51 -26.19
C LEU A 349 -4.76 3.61 -25.43
N LEU A 350 -5.55 2.54 -25.54
CA LEU A 350 -6.71 2.31 -24.66
C LEU A 350 -6.59 0.89 -24.13
N GLY A 351 -6.66 0.72 -22.82
CA GLY A 351 -6.45 -0.58 -22.21
C GLY A 351 -7.25 -0.80 -20.95
N GLY A 352 -7.12 -2.01 -20.39
CA GLY A 352 -7.71 -2.40 -19.13
C GLY A 352 -6.91 -3.49 -18.44
N ARG A 353 -7.09 -3.55 -17.14
CA ARG A 353 -6.56 -4.58 -16.24
C ARG A 353 -7.67 -5.13 -15.39
N LEU A 354 -7.59 -6.42 -15.11
CA LEU A 354 -8.49 -7.12 -14.19
C LEU A 354 -7.66 -8.10 -13.33
N GLU A 355 -7.75 -7.98 -12.03
CA GLU A 355 -7.34 -9.03 -11.09
C GLU A 355 -8.50 -10.02 -10.93
N THR A 356 -8.23 -11.32 -11.08
CA THR A 356 -9.29 -12.34 -11.05
C THR A 356 -9.64 -12.76 -9.63
N ASP A 357 -8.65 -12.67 -8.73
CA ASP A 357 -8.76 -13.12 -7.34
C ASP A 357 -8.60 -11.92 -6.39
N SER A 358 -9.25 -11.98 -5.22
CA SER A 358 -9.00 -11.04 -4.14
C SER A 358 -7.71 -11.38 -3.42
N SER A 359 -7.06 -10.37 -2.88
CA SER A 359 -5.87 -10.51 -2.03
C SER A 359 -6.01 -9.58 -0.83
N ALA A 360 -5.43 -9.98 0.30
CA ALA A 360 -5.26 -9.10 1.45
C ALA A 360 -3.83 -8.58 1.49
N ASP A 361 -3.65 -7.32 1.85
CA ASP A 361 -2.33 -6.79 2.16
C ASP A 361 -1.93 -7.12 3.62
N PRO A 362 -0.67 -6.89 4.04
CA PRO A 362 -0.26 -7.24 5.40
C PRO A 362 -1.02 -6.49 6.48
N VAL A 363 -1.51 -5.28 6.23
CA VAL A 363 -2.27 -4.53 7.23
C VAL A 363 -3.75 -4.90 7.29
N GLY A 364 -4.18 -5.83 6.43
CA GLY A 364 -5.52 -6.41 6.44
C GLY A 364 -6.49 -5.78 5.46
N ASP A 365 -6.02 -4.88 4.58
CA ASP A 365 -6.87 -4.31 3.53
C ASP A 365 -7.05 -5.30 2.38
N GLU A 366 -8.30 -5.69 2.11
CA GLU A 366 -8.63 -6.54 0.97
C GLU A 366 -8.72 -5.72 -0.32
N TYR A 367 -8.22 -6.30 -1.41
CA TYR A 367 -8.30 -5.66 -2.72
C TYR A 367 -8.43 -6.65 -3.88
N GLN A 368 -9.16 -6.22 -4.90
CA GLN A 368 -9.28 -6.85 -6.22
C GLN A 368 -9.47 -5.73 -7.25
N TRP A 369 -8.41 -5.34 -7.94
CA TRP A 369 -8.45 -4.19 -8.81
C TRP A 369 -8.98 -4.51 -10.22
N ALA A 370 -9.89 -3.66 -10.69
CA ALA A 370 -10.25 -3.52 -12.10
C ALA A 370 -9.95 -2.09 -12.55
N SER A 371 -9.39 -1.92 -13.76
CA SER A 371 -9.12 -0.58 -14.30
C SER A 371 -9.30 -0.50 -15.81
N VAL A 372 -9.66 0.69 -16.26
CA VAL A 372 -9.59 1.09 -17.67
C VAL A 372 -8.71 2.33 -17.79
N ASN A 373 -7.94 2.41 -18.85
CA ASN A 373 -6.98 3.50 -19.00
C ASN A 373 -6.86 3.94 -20.46
N ALA A 374 -6.52 5.21 -20.67
CA ALA A 374 -6.19 5.81 -21.94
C ALA A 374 -4.89 6.58 -21.81
N ALA A 375 -4.02 6.49 -22.81
CA ALA A 375 -2.77 7.22 -22.84
C ALA A 375 -2.47 7.78 -24.22
N HIS A 376 -1.82 8.95 -24.21
CA HIS A 376 -1.22 9.55 -25.39
C HIS A 376 0.28 9.73 -25.16
N TYR A 377 1.09 9.13 -25.99
CA TYR A 377 2.55 9.26 -25.98
C TYR A 377 3.00 10.10 -27.18
N SER A 378 3.82 11.11 -26.90
CA SER A 378 4.30 12.04 -27.91
C SER A 378 5.71 11.68 -28.38
N ASP A 379 5.95 11.79 -29.69
CA ASP A 379 7.30 11.69 -30.26
C ASP A 379 8.13 12.97 -30.00
N TRP A 380 7.48 14.05 -29.58
CA TRP A 380 8.12 15.34 -29.34
C TRP A 380 8.44 15.56 -27.87
N ARG A 381 9.70 15.71 -27.51
CA ARG A 381 10.15 15.89 -26.13
C ARG A 381 9.51 17.06 -25.36
N LEU A 382 9.03 18.09 -26.07
CA LEU A 382 8.38 19.26 -25.46
C LEU A 382 6.87 19.09 -25.28
N VAL A 383 6.27 18.08 -25.95
CA VAL A 383 4.86 17.76 -25.78
C VAL A 383 4.76 16.66 -24.72
N PRO A 384 4.04 16.87 -23.60
CA PRO A 384 3.94 15.88 -22.57
C PRO A 384 3.19 14.64 -23.01
N ASP A 385 3.62 13.47 -22.52
CA ASP A 385 2.76 12.30 -22.53
C ASP A 385 1.67 12.47 -21.48
N VAL A 386 0.46 12.01 -21.77
CA VAL A 386 -0.67 12.12 -20.83
C VAL A 386 -1.31 10.75 -20.66
N ARG A 387 -1.66 10.42 -19.42
CA ARG A 387 -2.32 9.18 -19.03
C ARG A 387 -3.53 9.50 -18.17
N LEU A 388 -4.63 8.81 -18.41
CA LEU A 388 -5.85 8.88 -17.62
C LEU A 388 -6.32 7.46 -17.34
N ALA A 389 -6.68 7.16 -16.07
CA ALA A 389 -7.30 5.91 -15.73
C ALA A 389 -8.45 6.08 -14.74
N TYR A 390 -9.40 5.18 -14.83
CA TYR A 390 -10.36 4.88 -13.78
C TYR A 390 -10.07 3.49 -13.25
N ARG A 391 -9.98 3.35 -11.94
CA ARG A 391 -9.82 2.05 -11.29
C ARG A 391 -10.77 1.93 -10.12
N GLN A 392 -11.18 0.69 -9.83
CA GLN A 392 -12.05 0.35 -8.71
C GLN A 392 -11.48 -0.85 -7.97
N ASN A 393 -11.44 -0.75 -6.65
CA ASN A 393 -11.32 -1.91 -5.79
C ASN A 393 -12.69 -2.59 -5.74
N ARG A 394 -12.76 -3.89 -6.01
CA ARG A 394 -14.01 -4.66 -6.11
C ARG A 394 -14.35 -5.41 -4.83
N VAL A 395 -13.51 -5.32 -3.81
CA VAL A 395 -13.66 -5.94 -2.48
C VAL A 395 -13.11 -4.99 -1.42
N GLY A 396 -13.30 -5.31 -0.15
CA GLY A 396 -12.80 -4.50 0.96
C GLY A 396 -13.42 -3.10 0.96
N THR A 397 -12.62 -2.07 0.74
CA THR A 397 -13.08 -0.67 0.78
C THR A 397 -13.96 -0.24 -0.40
N GLU A 398 -13.96 -1.01 -1.49
CA GLU A 398 -14.71 -0.78 -2.74
C GLU A 398 -14.49 0.60 -3.39
N LEU A 399 -13.47 1.34 -2.97
CA LEU A 399 -13.20 2.69 -3.45
C LEU A 399 -12.88 2.73 -4.94
N SER A 400 -13.38 3.79 -5.58
CA SER A 400 -13.11 4.12 -6.98
C SER A 400 -12.16 5.30 -7.08
N TYR A 401 -11.20 5.24 -8.01
CA TYR A 401 -10.18 6.27 -8.20
C TYR A 401 -10.14 6.77 -9.64
N LEU A 402 -9.88 8.06 -9.75
CA LEU A 402 -9.44 8.69 -10.99
C LEU A 402 -7.95 8.97 -10.89
N ASP A 403 -7.18 8.46 -11.85
CA ASP A 403 -5.74 8.64 -11.91
C ASP A 403 -5.36 9.50 -13.12
N LEU A 404 -4.51 10.50 -12.90
CA LEU A 404 -3.94 11.37 -13.92
C LEU A 404 -2.42 11.25 -13.89
N GLY A 405 -1.81 10.94 -15.05
CA GLY A 405 -0.37 10.88 -15.20
C GLY A 405 0.13 11.77 -16.32
N VAL A 406 1.26 12.41 -16.10
CA VAL A 406 1.96 13.26 -17.09
C VAL A 406 3.43 12.91 -17.12
N THR A 407 3.99 12.74 -18.33
CA THR A 407 5.45 12.62 -18.51
C THR A 407 5.99 13.87 -19.19
N LEU A 408 6.83 14.61 -18.48
CA LEU A 408 7.44 15.84 -18.97
C LEU A 408 8.84 15.54 -19.53
N LEU A 409 9.19 16.19 -20.64
CA LEU A 409 10.49 16.08 -21.32
C LEU A 409 10.88 14.62 -21.64
N SER A 410 9.89 13.74 -21.78
CA SER A 410 10.04 12.29 -21.96
C SER A 410 10.86 11.58 -20.86
N ARG A 411 10.93 12.14 -19.65
CA ARG A 411 11.75 11.65 -18.52
C ARG A 411 11.10 11.74 -17.17
N LEU A 412 10.41 12.82 -16.87
CA LEU A 412 9.82 13.09 -15.55
C LEU A 412 8.37 12.66 -15.54
N ASN A 413 8.06 11.60 -14.81
CA ASN A 413 6.71 11.10 -14.59
C ASN A 413 6.13 11.72 -13.33
N LEU A 414 4.92 12.23 -13.42
CA LEU A 414 4.11 12.73 -12.32
C LEU A 414 2.75 12.09 -12.41
N ASP A 415 2.29 11.45 -11.33
CA ASP A 415 0.96 10.84 -11.29
C ASP A 415 0.25 11.24 -10.01
N VAL A 416 -1.06 11.45 -10.12
CA VAL A 416 -1.97 11.77 -9.03
C VAL A 416 -3.12 10.77 -9.07
N SER A 417 -3.49 10.23 -7.94
CA SER A 417 -4.66 9.39 -7.72
C SER A 417 -5.62 10.10 -6.78
N TYR A 418 -6.91 10.09 -7.10
CA TYR A 418 -7.95 10.74 -6.33
C TYR A 418 -9.15 9.81 -6.20
N ALA A 419 -9.54 9.44 -4.95
CA ALA A 419 -10.74 8.67 -4.71
C ALA A 419 -11.98 9.52 -5.02
N LEU A 420 -12.98 8.91 -5.65
CA LEU A 420 -14.24 9.58 -5.98
C LEU A 420 -15.19 9.67 -4.78
N ASP A 421 -14.97 8.78 -3.82
CA ASP A 421 -15.68 8.79 -2.54
C ASP A 421 -15.00 9.78 -1.59
N SER A 422 -15.79 10.49 -0.79
CA SER A 422 -15.29 11.50 0.15
C SER A 422 -15.81 11.27 1.55
N THR A 423 -15.06 11.72 2.55
CA THR A 423 -15.45 11.82 3.95
C THR A 423 -15.32 13.27 4.43
N GLU A 424 -15.98 13.64 5.49
CA GLU A 424 -15.88 14.97 6.08
C GLU A 424 -14.79 15.00 7.15
N VAL A 425 -13.90 15.97 7.05
CA VAL A 425 -12.84 16.25 8.03
C VAL A 425 -12.90 17.75 8.33
N ASP A 426 -13.15 18.12 9.57
CA ASP A 426 -13.32 19.50 10.05
C ASP A 426 -14.28 20.33 9.17
N GLY A 427 -15.46 19.79 8.85
CA GLY A 427 -16.46 20.47 8.02
C GLY A 427 -16.06 20.65 6.56
N THR A 428 -14.99 19.97 6.11
CA THR A 428 -14.53 20.02 4.73
C THR A 428 -14.56 18.62 4.11
N ASN A 429 -15.18 18.49 2.93
CA ASN A 429 -15.18 17.24 2.19
C ASN A 429 -13.78 16.92 1.66
N PHE A 430 -13.23 15.80 2.10
CA PHE A 430 -11.95 15.27 1.67
C PHE A 430 -12.15 13.96 0.89
N PRO A 431 -11.35 13.68 -0.16
CA PRO A 431 -11.38 12.38 -0.81
C PRO A 431 -10.89 11.31 0.17
N ARG A 432 -11.58 10.19 0.25
CA ARG A 432 -11.18 9.07 1.12
C ARG A 432 -9.83 8.47 0.73
N GLY A 433 -9.33 8.71 -0.48
CA GLY A 433 -8.02 8.27 -0.90
C GLY A 433 -7.31 9.29 -1.77
N LEU A 434 -6.06 9.56 -1.47
CA LEU A 434 -5.16 10.40 -2.25
C LEU A 434 -3.85 9.68 -2.51
N GLY A 435 -3.28 9.92 -3.68
CA GLY A 435 -1.98 9.37 -4.01
C GLY A 435 -1.17 10.27 -4.92
N LEU A 436 0.13 10.29 -4.71
CA LEU A 436 1.11 11.02 -5.50
C LEU A 436 2.25 10.09 -5.90
N SER A 437 2.76 10.26 -7.12
CA SER A 437 3.95 9.54 -7.59
C SER A 437 4.82 10.43 -8.42
N LEU A 438 6.13 10.26 -8.24
CA LEU A 438 7.19 10.95 -8.96
C LEU A 438 8.18 9.93 -9.49
N GLY A 439 8.57 10.03 -10.76
CA GLY A 439 9.57 9.15 -11.36
C GLY A 439 10.45 9.86 -12.37
N LEU A 440 11.71 9.47 -12.45
CA LEU A 440 12.67 9.96 -13.43
C LEU A 440 13.28 8.77 -14.18
N GLU A 441 12.91 8.63 -15.45
CA GLU A 441 13.39 7.57 -16.33
C GLU A 441 14.26 8.13 -17.46
N THR A 442 15.18 7.31 -17.97
CA THR A 442 15.90 7.63 -19.21
C THR A 442 15.24 6.92 -20.37
N ARG A 443 14.84 7.68 -21.39
CA ARG A 443 14.65 7.15 -22.74
C ARG A 443 15.94 7.40 -23.54
N TYR A 444 16.54 6.35 -24.05
CA TYR A 444 17.67 6.41 -24.95
C TYR A 444 17.21 6.22 -26.38
#